data_d280bcf50da328fba87ea2b5895cc55a
#
_entry.id   d280bcf50da328fba87ea2b5895cc55a
#
_cell.length_a   1.000
_cell.length_b   1.000
_cell.length_c   1.000
_cell.angle_alpha   90.00
_cell.angle_beta   90.00
_cell.angle_gamma   90.00
#
_symmetry.space_group_name_H-M   'P 1'
#
loop_
_entity.id
_entity.type
_entity.pdbx_description
1 polymer ?
#
loop_
_entity_poly.entity_id
_entity_poly.type
_entity_poly.pdbx_seq_one_letter_code
_entity_poly.pdbx_strand_id
1 'polypeptide(L)' 'MTAKETLELISKQWCTIEGLKKLSNLENNNVYRLKKEIQEELEANGYILPKGLIPMCEVVKKLKIDIDYLNRLANLS' A
#
# COMPACT_ATOMS: atom_id res chain seq x y z
N MET A 1 5.79 -2.48 -12.45
CA MET A 1 5.96 -3.71 -11.64
C MET A 1 5.17 -4.87 -12.25
N THR A 2 5.71 -6.07 -12.13
CA THR A 2 4.97 -7.29 -12.51
C THR A 2 3.96 -7.65 -11.41
N ALA A 3 3.03 -8.55 -11.73
CA ALA A 3 2.08 -9.05 -10.73
C ALA A 3 2.80 -9.71 -9.55
N LYS A 4 3.85 -10.48 -9.83
CA LYS A 4 4.67 -11.11 -8.78
C LYS A 4 5.33 -10.09 -7.86
N GLU A 5 5.92 -9.06 -8.42
CA GLU A 5 6.57 -7.99 -7.65
C GLU A 5 5.56 -7.26 -6.78
N THR A 6 4.38 -6.99 -7.33
CA THR A 6 3.29 -6.35 -6.56
C THR A 6 2.86 -7.23 -5.39
N LEU A 7 2.68 -8.52 -5.63
CA LEU A 7 2.30 -9.47 -4.58
C LEU A 7 3.35 -9.55 -3.48
N GLU A 8 4.62 -9.57 -3.84
CA GLU A 8 5.72 -9.56 -2.86
C GLU A 8 5.68 -8.30 -2.00
N LEU A 9 5.44 -7.16 -2.63
CA LEU A 9 5.38 -5.89 -1.91
C LEU A 9 4.20 -5.84 -0.94
N ILE A 10 3.01 -6.23 -1.38
CA ILE A 10 1.82 -6.19 -0.52
C ILE A 10 1.77 -7.31 0.52
N SER A 11 2.69 -8.27 0.45
CA SER A 11 2.80 -9.31 1.48
C SER A 11 3.47 -8.81 2.75
N LYS A 12 4.09 -7.63 2.72
CA LYS A 12 4.74 -7.05 3.89
C LYS A 12 3.70 -6.44 4.82
N GLN A 13 3.99 -6.48 6.12
CA GLN A 13 3.11 -5.92 7.16
C GLN A 13 2.96 -4.40 7.02
N TRP A 14 4.06 -3.71 6.73
CA TRP A 14 4.12 -2.26 6.72
C TRP A 14 4.49 -1.72 5.34
N CYS A 15 3.94 -0.55 5.03
CA CYS A 15 4.20 0.13 3.77
C CYS A 15 5.01 1.40 4.01
N THR A 16 6.11 1.55 3.26
CA THR A 16 6.91 2.78 3.26
C THR A 16 6.36 3.74 2.21
N ILE A 17 6.86 4.98 2.22
CA ILE A 17 6.49 5.96 1.19
C ILE A 17 6.91 5.48 -0.21
N GLU A 18 8.05 4.82 -0.32
CA GLU A 18 8.53 4.26 -1.57
C GLU A 18 7.62 3.14 -2.07
N GLY A 19 7.20 2.25 -1.18
CA GLY A 19 6.26 1.19 -1.49
C GLY A 19 4.91 1.74 -1.94
N LEU A 20 4.42 2.76 -1.25
CA LEU A 20 3.16 3.40 -1.60
C LEU A 20 3.23 4.06 -2.98
N LYS A 21 4.36 4.70 -3.29
CA LYS A 21 4.59 5.31 -4.60
C LYS A 21 4.54 4.27 -5.71
N LYS A 22 5.18 3.13 -5.51
CA LYS A 22 5.17 2.02 -6.49
C LYS A 22 3.77 1.46 -6.70
N LEU A 23 3.01 1.28 -5.61
CA LEU A 23 1.68 0.69 -5.68
C LEU A 23 0.64 1.64 -6.26
N SER A 24 0.72 2.92 -5.92
CA SER A 24 -0.27 3.92 -6.34
C SER A 24 0.04 4.54 -7.69
N ASN A 25 1.30 4.53 -8.09
CA ASN A 25 1.78 5.18 -9.31
C ASN A 25 1.47 6.69 -9.32
N LEU A 26 1.40 7.30 -8.15
CA LEU A 26 1.14 8.73 -7.99
C LEU A 26 2.44 9.52 -7.94
N GLU A 27 2.35 10.82 -8.19
CA GLU A 27 3.48 11.73 -8.04
C GLU A 27 3.79 11.97 -6.56
N ASN A 28 5.03 12.42 -6.27
CA ASN A 28 5.52 12.57 -4.90
C ASN A 28 4.57 13.31 -3.96
N ASN A 29 4.06 14.46 -4.38
CA ASN A 29 3.16 15.26 -3.53
C ASN A 29 1.87 14.51 -3.18
N ASN A 30 1.33 13.79 -4.16
CA ASN A 30 0.10 13.03 -3.97
C ASN A 30 0.32 11.80 -3.10
N VAL A 31 1.49 11.16 -3.22
CA VAL A 31 1.86 10.01 -2.40
C VAL A 31 1.97 10.41 -0.93
N TYR A 32 2.64 11.52 -0.64
CA TYR A 32 2.76 12.03 0.74
C TYR A 32 1.40 12.41 1.31
N ARG A 33 0.55 13.01 0.51
CA ARG A 33 -0.82 13.36 0.92
C ARG A 33 -1.64 12.12 1.24
N LEU A 34 -1.56 11.10 0.39
CA LEU A 34 -2.27 9.84 0.61
C LEU A 34 -1.79 9.14 1.89
N LYS A 35 -0.48 9.08 2.08
CA LYS A 35 0.10 8.49 3.29
C LYS A 35 -0.39 9.20 4.55
N LYS A 36 -0.37 10.53 4.52
CA LYS A 36 -0.82 11.35 5.65
C LYS A 36 -2.31 11.12 5.93
N GLU A 37 -3.12 11.02 4.89
CA GLU A 37 -4.55 10.76 5.02
C GLU A 37 -4.82 9.42 5.72
N ILE A 38 -4.14 8.37 5.28
CA ILE A 38 -4.27 7.04 5.89
C ILE A 38 -3.82 7.07 7.34
N GLN A 39 -2.68 7.71 7.60
CA GLN A 39 -2.13 7.83 8.94
C GLN A 39 -3.07 8.56 9.89
N GLU A 40 -3.61 9.69 9.46
CA GLU A 40 -4.54 10.49 10.28
C GLU A 40 -5.83 9.74 10.57
N GLU A 41 -6.38 9.03 9.59
CA GLU A 41 -7.57 8.21 9.79
C GLU A 41 -7.35 7.15 10.86
N LEU A 42 -6.23 6.44 10.80
CA LEU A 42 -5.92 5.37 11.75
C LEU A 42 -5.65 5.93 13.15
N GLU A 43 -4.92 7.03 13.25
CA GLU A 43 -4.65 7.66 14.53
C GLU A 43 -5.94 8.19 15.18
N ALA A 44 -6.85 8.72 14.36
CA ALA A 44 -8.15 9.18 14.84
C ALA A 44 -9.00 8.05 15.41
N ASN A 45 -8.77 6.82 14.93
CA ASN A 45 -9.46 5.62 15.42
C ASN A 45 -8.70 4.94 16.57
N GLY A 46 -7.64 5.55 17.08
CA GLY A 46 -6.91 5.05 18.25
C GLY A 46 -5.77 4.12 17.95
N TYR A 47 -5.40 3.93 16.70
CA TYR A 47 -4.27 3.08 16.34
C TYR A 47 -2.94 3.82 16.53
N ILE A 48 -1.94 3.08 16.99
CA ILE A 48 -0.59 3.59 17.15
C ILE A 48 0.25 3.03 16.01
N LEU A 49 0.84 3.92 15.22
CA LEU A 49 1.60 3.52 14.04
C LEU A 49 3.11 3.70 14.25
N PRO A 50 3.94 2.80 13.70
CA PRO A 50 5.38 3.01 13.69
C PRO A 50 5.72 4.26 12.87
N LYS A 51 6.77 4.94 13.26
CA LYS A 51 7.19 6.17 12.59
C LYS A 51 7.54 5.92 11.13
N GLY A 52 6.92 6.69 10.23
CA GLY A 52 7.19 6.61 8.81
C GLY A 52 6.57 5.41 8.08
N LEU A 53 5.75 4.62 8.78
CA LEU A 53 5.13 3.42 8.21
C LEU A 53 3.62 3.46 8.37
N ILE A 54 2.93 2.83 7.42
CA ILE A 54 1.47 2.63 7.50
C ILE A 54 1.19 1.15 7.23
N PRO A 55 0.08 0.60 7.77
CA PRO A 55 -0.25 -0.81 7.55
C PRO A 55 -0.52 -1.10 6.09
N MET A 56 0.07 -2.17 5.57
CA MET A 56 -0.15 -2.56 4.18
C MET A 56 -1.61 -2.91 3.89
N CYS A 57 -2.31 -3.48 4.85
CA CYS A 57 -3.72 -3.83 4.69
C CYS A 57 -4.58 -2.60 4.39
N GLU A 58 -4.28 -1.45 5.00
CA GLU A 58 -5.00 -0.21 4.73
C GLU A 58 -4.67 0.33 3.34
N VAL A 59 -3.43 0.17 2.89
CA VAL A 59 -3.01 0.57 1.55
C VAL A 59 -3.76 -0.26 0.50
N VAL A 60 -3.80 -1.57 0.67
CA VAL A 60 -4.51 -2.48 -0.23
C VAL A 60 -5.99 -2.11 -0.32
N LYS A 61 -6.59 -1.83 0.83
CA LYS A 61 -7.99 -1.43 0.91
C LYS A 61 -8.25 -0.07 0.25
N LYS A 62 -7.41 0.90 0.54
CA LYS A 62 -7.55 2.28 0.04
C LYS A 62 -7.38 2.36 -1.47
N LEU A 63 -6.41 1.61 -2.00
CA LEU A 63 -6.14 1.56 -3.44
C LEU A 63 -7.01 0.54 -4.18
N LYS A 64 -7.81 -0.25 -3.44
CA LYS A 64 -8.66 -1.29 -4.00
C LYS A 64 -7.88 -2.28 -4.86
N ILE A 65 -6.74 -2.71 -4.34
CA ILE A 65 -5.89 -3.68 -5.03
C ILE A 65 -6.59 -5.04 -5.05
N ASP A 66 -6.75 -5.61 -6.24
CA ASP A 66 -7.39 -6.91 -6.43
C ASP A 66 -6.33 -8.01 -6.35
N ILE A 67 -6.23 -8.63 -5.16
CA ILE A 67 -5.23 -9.66 -4.89
C ILE A 67 -5.51 -10.92 -5.74
N ASP A 68 -6.76 -11.29 -5.91
CA ASP A 68 -7.14 -12.46 -6.70
C ASP A 68 -6.74 -12.30 -8.16
N TYR A 69 -6.95 -11.11 -8.72
CA TYR A 69 -6.53 -10.80 -10.07
C TYR A 69 -5.01 -10.89 -10.23
N LEU A 70 -4.27 -10.34 -9.24
CA LEU A 70 -2.81 -10.39 -9.24
C LEU A 70 -2.31 -11.82 -9.17
N ASN A 71 -2.94 -12.67 -8.35
CA ASN A 71 -2.59 -14.09 -8.26
C ASN A 71 -2.79 -14.80 -9.58
N ARG A 72 -3.88 -14.51 -10.28
CA ARG A 72 -4.14 -15.09 -11.60
C ARG A 72 -3.08 -14.66 -12.60
N LEU A 73 -2.72 -13.37 -12.63
CA LEU A 73 -1.69 -12.87 -13.52
C LEU A 73 -0.33 -13.51 -13.24
N ALA A 74 0.02 -13.64 -11.96
CA ALA A 74 1.29 -14.26 -11.57
C ALA A 74 1.37 -15.72 -11.98
N ASN A 75 0.26 -16.44 -11.95
CA ASN A 75 0.20 -17.85 -12.33
C ASN A 75 0.25 -18.06 -13.84
N LEU A 76 -0.04 -17.03 -14.63
CA LEU A 76 0.01 -17.10 -16.09
C LEU A 76 1.41 -16.86 -16.65
N SER A 77 2.32 -16.36 -15.86
CA SER A 77 3.67 -16.00 -16.32
C SER A 77 4.70 -17.09 -16.06
#